data_3b46d682d27981b9aea31ab934fff325
#
_entry.id   3b46d682d27981b9aea31ab934fff325
#
_cell.length_a   1.000
_cell.length_b   1.000
_cell.length_c   1.000
_cell.angle_alpha   90.00
_cell.angle_beta   90.00
_cell.angle_gamma   90.00
#
_symmetry.space_group_name_H-M   'P 1'
#
loop_
_entity.id
_entity.type
_entity.pdbx_description
1 polymer ?
#
loop_
_entity_poly.entity_id
_entity_poly.type
_entity_poly.pdbx_seq_one_letter_code
_entity_poly.pdbx_strand_id
1 'polypeptide(L)'
;MDNFRHQRYMEWKQNRKDIYYFILKYTKTHKGTPDTRTIADKLELSMASVQRHLRQFEDDGLIIFHGSGSHRTYELIGVKKREK
;
A
#
# COMPACT_ATOMS: atom_id res chain seq x y z
N MET A 1 20.58 11.80 17.66
CA MET A 1 19.93 10.63 17.90
C MET A 1 18.51 10.71 17.60
N ASP A 2 17.81 11.58 18.19
CA ASP A 2 16.41 11.74 17.92
C ASP A 2 16.13 12.14 16.49
N ASN A 3 17.03 12.88 15.88
CA ASN A 3 16.86 13.28 14.51
C ASN A 3 16.79 12.09 13.57
N PHE A 4 17.63 11.13 13.84
CA PHE A 4 17.68 9.96 13.00
C PHE A 4 16.38 9.17 13.07
N ARG A 5 15.88 9.00 14.28
CA ARG A 5 14.65 8.27 14.51
C ARG A 5 13.46 9.01 13.92
N HIS A 6 13.45 10.33 14.10
CA HIS A 6 12.39 11.16 13.57
C HIS A 6 12.36 11.08 12.05
N GLN A 7 13.53 11.10 11.43
CA GLN A 7 13.62 11.05 9.99
C GLN A 7 13.07 9.75 9.44
N ARG A 8 13.36 8.64 10.09
CA ARG A 8 12.84 7.35 9.65
C ARG A 8 11.34 7.30 9.76
N TYR A 9 10.81 7.88 10.81
CA TYR A 9 9.37 7.93 11.01
C TYR A 9 8.71 8.74 9.89
N MET A 10 9.30 9.86 9.53
CA MET A 10 8.74 10.69 8.49
C MET A 10 8.79 9.99 7.14
N GLU A 11 9.86 9.27 6.86
CA GLU A 11 9.97 8.51 5.64
C GLU A 11 8.91 7.42 5.58
N TRP A 12 8.70 6.76 6.70
CA TRP A 12 7.70 5.71 6.77
C TRP A 12 6.31 6.27 6.48
N LYS A 13 5.99 7.42 7.05
CA LYS A 13 4.70 8.05 6.80
C LYS A 13 4.55 8.46 5.35
N GLN A 14 5.60 9.00 4.77
CA GLN A 14 5.55 9.42 3.38
C GLN A 14 5.38 8.21 2.47
N ASN A 15 6.10 7.15 2.74
CA ASN A 15 5.98 5.93 1.95
C ASN A 15 4.58 5.36 2.04
N ARG A 16 4.00 5.38 3.22
CA ARG A 16 2.65 4.89 3.42
C ARG A 16 1.67 5.65 2.53
N LYS A 17 1.79 6.96 2.51
CA LYS A 17 0.94 7.80 1.68
C LYS A 17 1.15 7.52 0.20
N ASP A 18 2.41 7.45 -0.20
CA ASP A 18 2.74 7.23 -1.61
C ASP A 18 2.18 5.91 -2.10
N ILE A 19 2.32 4.88 -1.29
CA ILE A 19 1.82 3.56 -1.65
C ILE A 19 0.30 3.58 -1.77
N TYR A 20 -0.36 4.19 -0.82
CA TYR A 20 -1.82 4.22 -0.82
C TYR A 20 -2.36 4.98 -2.03
N TYR A 21 -1.79 6.13 -2.32
CA TYR A 21 -2.22 6.91 -3.47
C TYR A 21 -1.93 6.19 -4.78
N PHE A 22 -0.81 5.51 -4.85
CA PHE A 22 -0.49 4.77 -6.05
C PHE A 22 -1.52 3.66 -6.28
N ILE A 23 -1.88 2.96 -5.21
CA ILE A 23 -2.88 1.90 -5.32
C ILE A 23 -4.23 2.46 -5.76
N LEU A 24 -4.63 3.58 -5.19
CA LEU A 24 -5.90 4.21 -5.56
C LEU A 24 -5.91 4.55 -7.05
N LYS A 25 -4.87 5.21 -7.50
CA LYS A 25 -4.79 5.64 -8.86
C LYS A 25 -4.75 4.47 -9.83
N TYR A 26 -3.93 3.49 -9.49
CA TYR A 26 -3.80 2.30 -10.32
C TYR A 26 -5.15 1.59 -10.44
N THR A 27 -5.84 1.44 -9.34
CA THR A 27 -7.11 0.74 -9.33
C THR A 27 -8.16 1.44 -10.17
N LYS A 28 -8.08 2.75 -10.26
CA LYS A 28 -9.02 3.51 -11.08
C LYS A 28 -8.76 3.35 -12.58
N THR A 29 -7.52 3.09 -12.95
CA THR A 29 -7.16 3.03 -14.35
C THR A 29 -6.91 1.63 -14.87
N HIS A 30 -6.89 0.65 -13.98
CA HIS A 30 -6.66 -0.74 -14.34
C HIS A 30 -7.72 -1.61 -13.71
N LYS A 31 -7.76 -2.84 -14.16
CA LYS A 31 -8.65 -3.78 -13.54
C LYS A 31 -7.94 -4.42 -12.38
N GLY A 32 -8.29 -4.07 -11.18
CA GLY A 32 -7.69 -4.65 -10.00
C GLY A 32 -6.57 -3.80 -9.46
N THR A 33 -5.97 -4.28 -8.41
CA THR A 33 -4.93 -3.56 -7.68
C THR A 33 -3.54 -3.98 -8.16
N PRO A 34 -2.54 -3.11 -7.96
CA PRO A 34 -1.18 -3.46 -8.37
C PRO A 34 -0.59 -4.48 -7.40
N ASP A 35 0.25 -5.37 -7.90
CA ASP A 35 0.89 -6.32 -7.00
C ASP A 35 2.08 -5.66 -6.32
N THR A 36 2.66 -6.38 -5.36
CA THR A 36 3.74 -5.85 -4.55
C THR A 36 4.91 -5.40 -5.40
N ARG A 37 5.26 -6.19 -6.40
CA ARG A 37 6.40 -5.86 -7.24
C ARG A 37 6.17 -4.59 -8.04
N THR A 38 4.98 -4.43 -8.58
CA THR A 38 4.64 -3.23 -9.34
C THR A 38 4.77 -1.99 -8.48
N ILE A 39 4.28 -2.06 -7.24
CA ILE A 39 4.39 -0.95 -6.31
C ILE A 39 5.85 -0.66 -6.00
N ALA A 40 6.60 -1.71 -5.68
CA ALA A 40 7.99 -1.56 -5.30
C ALA A 40 8.81 -0.93 -6.42
N ASP A 41 8.61 -1.41 -7.64
CA ASP A 41 9.34 -0.88 -8.78
C ASP A 41 8.98 0.57 -9.04
N LYS A 42 7.71 0.87 -9.01
CA LYS A 42 7.26 2.22 -9.34
C LYS A 42 7.72 3.24 -8.32
N LEU A 43 7.70 2.88 -7.06
CA LEU A 43 8.04 3.82 -6.00
C LEU A 43 9.48 3.67 -5.52
N GLU A 44 10.22 2.76 -6.15
CA GLU A 44 11.61 2.52 -5.80
C GLU A 44 11.79 2.14 -4.34
N LEU A 45 10.94 1.20 -3.91
CA LEU A 45 10.99 0.68 -2.56
C LEU A 45 11.30 -0.81 -2.62
N SER A 46 11.73 -1.36 -1.49
CA SER A 46 11.96 -2.79 -1.42
C SER A 46 10.61 -3.50 -1.32
N MET A 47 10.55 -4.73 -1.78
CA MET A 47 9.33 -5.49 -1.68
C MET A 47 8.93 -5.72 -0.23
N ALA A 48 9.93 -5.91 0.63
CA ALA A 48 9.65 -6.11 2.05
C ALA A 48 8.98 -4.89 2.64
N SER A 49 9.42 -3.70 2.25
CA SER A 49 8.83 -2.47 2.73
C SER A 49 7.37 -2.35 2.28
N VAL A 50 7.13 -2.63 1.00
CA VAL A 50 5.78 -2.56 0.47
C VAL A 50 4.87 -3.57 1.18
N GLN A 51 5.36 -4.78 1.38
CA GLN A 51 4.56 -5.81 2.05
C GLN A 51 4.19 -5.39 3.46
N ARG A 52 5.13 -4.74 4.14
CA ARG A 52 4.89 -4.28 5.50
C ARG A 52 3.78 -3.23 5.51
N HIS A 53 3.81 -2.31 4.56
CA HIS A 53 2.78 -1.29 4.48
C HIS A 53 1.42 -1.89 4.11
N LEU A 54 1.41 -2.87 3.21
CA LEU A 54 0.16 -3.50 2.84
C LEU A 54 -0.46 -4.22 4.03
N ARG A 55 0.36 -4.89 4.84
CA ARG A 55 -0.14 -5.53 6.02
C ARG A 55 -0.72 -4.51 6.99
N GLN A 56 -0.06 -3.36 7.09
CA GLN A 56 -0.55 -2.30 7.94
C GLN A 56 -1.90 -1.79 7.44
N PHE A 57 -2.04 -1.66 6.13
CA PHE A 57 -3.31 -1.24 5.55
C PHE A 57 -4.41 -2.23 5.87
N GLU A 58 -4.09 -3.51 5.85
CA GLU A 58 -5.06 -4.53 6.20
C GLU A 58 -5.48 -4.37 7.66
N ASP A 59 -4.52 -4.17 8.54
CA ASP A 59 -4.81 -3.98 9.95
C ASP A 59 -5.68 -2.76 10.18
N ASP A 60 -5.50 -1.74 9.36
CA ASP A 60 -6.26 -0.49 9.48
C ASP A 60 -7.61 -0.57 8.77
N GLY A 61 -7.90 -1.67 8.12
CA GLY A 61 -9.19 -1.83 7.44
C GLY A 61 -9.28 -1.14 6.10
N LEU A 62 -8.14 -0.81 5.51
CA LEU A 62 -8.15 -0.13 4.21
C LEU A 62 -8.14 -1.09 3.03
N ILE A 63 -7.64 -2.29 3.23
CA ILE A 63 -7.64 -3.30 2.19
C ILE A 63 -8.02 -4.64 2.80
N ILE A 64 -8.38 -5.57 1.94
CA ILE A 64 -8.64 -6.92 2.37
C ILE A 64 -7.95 -7.85 1.39
N PHE A 65 -7.24 -8.84 1.93
CA PHE A 65 -6.54 -9.82 1.10
C PHE A 65 -7.45 -10.99 0.76
N HIS A 66 -7.27 -11.52 -0.42
CA HIS A 66 -8.00 -12.69 -0.90
C HIS A 66 -6.99 -13.74 -1.35
N GLY A 67 -7.27 -15.00 -1.06
CA GLY A 67 -6.39 -16.07 -1.48
C GLY A 67 -5.23 -16.23 -0.54
N SER A 68 -4.26 -17.02 -0.95
CA SER A 68 -3.10 -17.29 -0.11
C SER A 68 -1.89 -17.55 -0.96
N GLY A 69 -0.74 -17.50 -0.33
CA GLY A 69 0.50 -17.78 -1.01
C GLY A 69 0.80 -16.78 -2.10
N SER A 70 1.40 -17.26 -3.16
CA SER A 70 1.83 -16.39 -4.24
C SER A 70 0.68 -15.90 -5.12
N HIS A 71 -0.50 -16.45 -4.91
CA HIS A 71 -1.66 -16.03 -5.68
C HIS A 71 -2.57 -15.10 -4.90
N ARG A 72 -2.07 -14.59 -3.80
CA ARG A 72 -2.87 -13.69 -2.98
C ARG A 72 -3.04 -12.34 -3.67
N THR A 73 -4.27 -11.88 -3.68
CA THR A 73 -4.60 -10.56 -4.21
C THR A 73 -5.24 -9.75 -3.09
N TYR A 74 -5.54 -8.50 -3.38
CA TYR A 74 -6.20 -7.67 -2.38
C TYR A 74 -7.05 -6.63 -3.08
N GLU A 75 -7.94 -6.02 -2.33
CA GLU A 75 -8.76 -4.95 -2.87
C GLU A 75 -8.94 -3.88 -1.83
N LEU A 76 -9.23 -2.67 -2.30
CA LEU A 76 -9.44 -1.53 -1.42
C LEU A 76 -10.83 -1.60 -0.82
N ILE A 77 -10.93 -1.16 0.43
CA ILE A 77 -12.18 -1.13 1.14
C ILE A 77 -12.46 0.30 1.56
N GLY A 78 -13.72 0.64 1.59
CA GLY A 78 -14.14 1.91 2.14
C GLY A 78 -13.83 3.10 1.31
N VAL A 79 -13.38 2.87 0.12
CA VAL A 79 -13.07 3.97 -0.74
C VAL A 79 -14.30 4.42 -1.44
N LYS A 80 -15.13 3.53 -1.55
CA LYS A 80 -16.15 3.80 -2.24
C LYS A 80 -17.04 4.62 -1.73
N LYS A 81 -17.24 4.61 -1.22
CA LYS A 81 -18.06 5.19 -0.88
C LYS A 81 -18.27 6.39 -0.92
N ARG A 82 -18.15 6.99 -1.17
CA ARG A 82 -18.29 8.16 -1.22
C ARG A 82 -19.09 8.62 -2.11
N GLU A 83 -19.66 8.34 -2.34
CA GLU A 83 -20.32 8.68 -3.09
C GLU A 83 -21.18 9.09 -3.10
N LYS A 84 -21.55 9.29 -2.83
CA LYS A 84 -22.28 9.68 -2.88
C LYS A 84 -22.60 9.81 -3.10
#